data_44e13eee7ad5de58bd2e870bc9d903b8
#
_entry.id   44e13eee7ad5de58bd2e870bc9d903b8
#
_cell.length_a   1.000
_cell.length_b   1.000
_cell.length_c   1.000
_cell.angle_alpha   90.00
_cell.angle_beta   90.00
_cell.angle_gamma   90.00
#
_symmetry.space_group_name_H-M   'P 1'
#
loop_
_entity.id
_entity.type
_entity.pdbx_description
1 polymer ?
#
loop_
_entity_poly.entity_id
_entity_poly.type
_entity_poly.pdbx_seq_one_letter_code
_entity_poly.pdbx_strand_id
1 'polypeptide(L)'
;VFTVYHSNQLEVQKSILVELIQRQPLSNSLQSEIVLVQSPGMAQWLQLQIAEQKGIAANFAFPMPASFIWQLYADNLPDVSQSNQFNKNAMMWRLIRLIPAYLHQPDFQPLRHYLAHSAQSEQFKLYQLAGKIADLFDQYLVYRPDWISAWEEHRDVEICQQIESQLSVDNDRLLAQIQQNIAWQGVLWRALVQMVKTDTGLDLVQHRAHLHRLLLEKLHENRPLFLPERLFIFGIPALPKAYLEIFQAISQYCDVHLFFNNPCEEYWGDIVDPTFVEKLALRRRTDYRNQQEKP
;
A
#
# COMPACT_ATOMS: atom_id res chain seq x y z
N VAL A 1 -9.56 15.63 14.65
CA VAL A 1 -8.52 15.10 15.59
C VAL A 1 -8.18 13.67 15.21
N PHE A 2 -6.90 13.25 15.38
CA PHE A 2 -6.47 11.84 15.19
C PHE A 2 -6.21 11.20 16.55
N THR A 3 -7.05 10.24 16.95
CA THR A 3 -6.97 9.57 18.26
C THR A 3 -6.66 8.09 18.07
N VAL A 4 -5.68 7.58 18.81
CA VAL A 4 -5.30 6.16 18.78
C VAL A 4 -5.64 5.50 20.11
N TYR A 5 -6.37 4.40 20.06
CA TYR A 5 -6.75 3.55 21.20
C TYR A 5 -5.96 2.25 21.14
N HIS A 6 -5.11 2.02 22.13
CA HIS A 6 -4.31 0.80 22.22
C HIS A 6 -4.93 -0.19 23.20
N SER A 7 -5.09 -1.43 22.79
CA SER A 7 -5.49 -2.53 23.67
C SER A 7 -5.12 -3.87 23.04
N ASN A 8 -4.82 -4.86 23.86
CA ASN A 8 -4.70 -6.26 23.44
C ASN A 8 -6.06 -7.01 23.48
N GLN A 9 -7.14 -6.33 23.88
CA GLN A 9 -8.48 -6.90 23.99
C GLN A 9 -9.42 -6.22 23.02
N LEU A 10 -9.86 -6.97 22.02
CA LEU A 10 -10.76 -6.47 20.97
C LEU A 10 -12.12 -6.08 21.51
N GLU A 11 -12.60 -6.79 22.54
CA GLU A 11 -13.87 -6.53 23.23
C GLU A 11 -13.86 -5.17 23.94
N VAL A 12 -12.73 -4.79 24.55
CA VAL A 12 -12.57 -3.48 25.18
C VAL A 12 -12.60 -2.38 24.12
N GLN A 13 -11.88 -2.57 23.03
CA GLN A 13 -11.89 -1.62 21.91
C GLN A 13 -13.29 -1.45 21.32
N LYS A 14 -14.03 -2.55 21.12
CA LYS A 14 -15.43 -2.52 20.71
C LYS A 14 -16.30 -1.72 21.68
N SER A 15 -16.15 -1.94 22.98
CA SER A 15 -16.94 -1.23 23.99
C SER A 15 -16.67 0.29 23.97
N ILE A 16 -15.42 0.69 23.77
CA ILE A 16 -15.04 2.11 23.60
C ILE A 16 -15.68 2.68 22.33
N LEU A 17 -15.63 1.96 21.21
CA LEU A 17 -16.25 2.38 19.96
C LEU A 17 -17.76 2.62 20.14
N VAL A 18 -18.47 1.67 20.74
CA VAL A 18 -19.92 1.79 21.01
C VAL A 18 -20.21 2.99 21.91
N GLU A 19 -19.42 3.19 22.94
CA GLU A 19 -19.56 4.32 23.86
C GLU A 19 -19.35 5.67 23.17
N LEU A 20 -18.34 5.80 22.30
CA LEU A 20 -18.11 7.00 21.50
C LEU A 20 -19.29 7.32 20.59
N ILE A 21 -19.86 6.31 19.93
CA ILE A 21 -21.02 6.48 19.06
C ILE A 21 -22.26 6.94 19.88
N GLN A 22 -22.40 6.45 21.11
CA GLN A 22 -23.54 6.81 21.98
C GLN A 22 -23.40 8.23 22.54
N ARG A 23 -22.21 8.59 23.00
CA ARG A 23 -21.97 9.90 23.63
C ARG A 23 -21.95 11.06 22.64
N GLN A 24 -21.56 10.76 21.43
CA GLN A 24 -21.41 11.77 20.38
C GLN A 24 -22.19 11.33 19.12
N PRO A 25 -23.53 11.45 19.13
CA PRO A 25 -24.31 11.13 17.93
C PRO A 25 -23.93 12.07 16.77
N LEU A 26 -24.00 11.55 15.55
CA LEU A 26 -23.80 12.36 14.35
C LEU A 26 -24.84 13.50 14.28
N SER A 27 -24.48 14.63 13.70
CA SER A 27 -25.36 15.79 13.55
C SER A 27 -26.62 15.45 12.73
N ASN A 28 -26.48 14.54 11.75
CA ASN A 28 -27.56 13.99 10.95
C ASN A 28 -27.74 12.50 11.26
N SER A 29 -28.86 12.13 11.88
CA SER A 29 -29.18 10.74 12.22
C SER A 29 -29.38 9.80 11.02
N LEU A 30 -29.52 10.34 9.80
CA LEU A 30 -29.58 9.59 8.56
C LEU A 30 -28.21 9.38 7.93
N GLN A 31 -27.16 10.03 8.43
CA GLN A 31 -25.79 9.82 7.99
C GLN A 31 -25.26 8.50 8.54
N SER A 32 -24.57 7.71 7.69
CA SER A 32 -23.99 6.45 8.11
C SER A 32 -22.73 6.65 8.94
N GLU A 33 -22.61 5.90 10.03
CA GLU A 33 -21.35 5.73 10.74
C GLU A 33 -20.38 4.92 9.89
N ILE A 34 -19.19 5.44 9.66
CA ILE A 34 -18.19 4.78 8.83
C ILE A 34 -17.14 4.13 9.71
N VAL A 35 -17.05 2.80 9.59
CA VAL A 35 -16.07 1.99 10.31
C VAL A 35 -15.23 1.19 9.31
N LEU A 36 -13.99 1.56 9.12
CA LEU A 36 -13.08 0.81 8.26
C LEU A 36 -12.70 -0.51 8.93
N VAL A 37 -12.82 -1.60 8.21
CA VAL A 37 -12.52 -2.94 8.68
C VAL A 37 -11.67 -3.71 7.67
N GLN A 38 -10.95 -4.74 8.15
CA GLN A 38 -10.08 -5.54 7.30
C GLN A 38 -10.84 -6.53 6.42
N SER A 39 -12.01 -6.99 6.86
CA SER A 39 -12.76 -8.03 6.17
C SER A 39 -14.27 -7.95 6.40
N PRO A 40 -15.08 -8.55 5.50
CA PRO A 40 -16.53 -8.66 5.71
C PRO A 40 -16.89 -9.41 6.99
N GLY A 41 -16.09 -10.41 7.42
CA GLY A 41 -16.30 -11.12 8.68
C GLY A 41 -16.16 -10.21 9.90
N MET A 42 -15.18 -9.31 9.91
CA MET A 42 -15.02 -8.29 10.96
C MET A 42 -16.21 -7.32 10.96
N ALA A 43 -16.68 -6.90 9.79
CA ALA A 43 -17.87 -6.05 9.66
C ALA A 43 -19.10 -6.70 10.28
N GLN A 44 -19.38 -7.95 9.93
CA GLN A 44 -20.52 -8.71 10.45
C GLN A 44 -20.42 -8.91 11.96
N TRP A 45 -19.25 -9.31 12.47
CA TRP A 45 -19.03 -9.48 13.91
C TRP A 45 -19.28 -8.16 14.65
N LEU A 46 -18.70 -7.05 14.18
CA LEU A 46 -18.84 -5.75 14.83
C LEU A 46 -20.31 -5.27 14.79
N GLN A 47 -21.00 -5.46 13.67
CA GLN A 47 -22.42 -5.12 13.55
C GLN A 47 -23.30 -5.89 14.53
N LEU A 48 -23.06 -7.21 14.70
CA LEU A 48 -23.77 -8.02 15.68
C LEU A 48 -23.48 -7.56 17.12
N GLN A 49 -22.21 -7.26 17.42
CA GLN A 49 -21.79 -6.79 18.74
C GLN A 49 -22.38 -5.41 19.09
N ILE A 50 -22.48 -4.51 18.11
CA ILE A 50 -23.16 -3.21 18.29
C ILE A 50 -24.65 -3.42 18.54
N ALA A 51 -25.31 -4.30 17.76
CA ALA A 51 -26.72 -4.62 17.94
C ALA A 51 -27.01 -5.23 19.30
N GLU A 52 -26.14 -6.12 19.79
CA GLU A 52 -26.26 -6.75 21.12
C GLU A 52 -26.19 -5.71 22.26
N GLN A 53 -25.31 -4.72 22.15
CA GLN A 53 -25.15 -3.69 23.19
C GLN A 53 -26.19 -2.56 23.10
N LYS A 54 -26.60 -2.17 21.89
CA LYS A 54 -27.51 -1.03 21.63
C LYS A 54 -28.94 -1.44 21.33
N GLY A 55 -29.21 -2.74 21.16
CA GLY A 55 -30.49 -3.27 20.68
C GLY A 55 -30.65 -3.19 19.16
N ILE A 56 -29.96 -2.27 18.49
CA ILE A 56 -30.02 -2.12 17.05
C ILE A 56 -28.66 -1.64 16.50
N ALA A 57 -28.26 -2.13 15.32
CA ALA A 57 -27.14 -1.64 14.55
C ALA A 57 -27.61 -1.26 13.13
N ALA A 58 -28.20 -0.10 13.01
CA ALA A 58 -28.67 0.45 11.75
C ALA A 58 -27.78 1.62 11.30
N ASN A 59 -27.72 1.80 9.98
CA ASN A 59 -27.01 2.92 9.35
C ASN A 59 -25.49 2.94 9.58
N PHE A 60 -24.86 1.76 9.49
CA PHE A 60 -23.40 1.59 9.49
C PHE A 60 -22.89 1.22 8.11
N ALA A 61 -21.77 1.82 7.71
CA ALA A 61 -21.00 1.43 6.55
C ALA A 61 -19.64 0.86 7.00
N PHE A 62 -19.29 -0.32 6.49
CA PHE A 62 -18.05 -1.03 6.82
C PHE A 62 -17.14 -1.21 5.59
N PRO A 63 -16.63 -0.13 4.98
CA PRO A 63 -15.75 -0.26 3.84
C PRO A 63 -14.37 -0.77 4.26
N MET A 64 -13.68 -1.44 3.32
CA MET A 64 -12.25 -1.70 3.47
C MET A 64 -11.45 -0.42 3.22
N PRO A 65 -10.26 -0.23 3.84
CA PRO A 65 -9.45 0.99 3.70
C PRO A 65 -9.17 1.38 2.26
N ALA A 66 -8.82 0.42 1.41
CA ALA A 66 -8.54 0.69 -0.01
C ALA A 66 -9.77 1.22 -0.77
N SER A 67 -10.95 0.70 -0.47
CA SER A 67 -12.21 1.15 -1.09
C SER A 67 -12.62 2.54 -0.61
N PHE A 68 -12.46 2.81 0.69
CA PHE A 68 -12.73 4.12 1.26
C PHE A 68 -11.81 5.19 0.68
N ILE A 69 -10.51 4.93 0.59
CA ILE A 69 -9.54 5.87 0.02
C ILE A 69 -9.82 6.09 -1.47
N TRP A 70 -10.20 5.04 -2.21
CA TRP A 70 -10.59 5.21 -3.61
C TRP A 70 -11.82 6.10 -3.76
N GLN A 71 -12.83 5.94 -2.88
CA GLN A 71 -13.99 6.80 -2.83
C GLN A 71 -13.61 8.25 -2.50
N LEU A 72 -12.68 8.47 -1.55
CA LEU A 72 -12.16 9.81 -1.26
C LEU A 72 -11.53 10.47 -2.50
N TYR A 73 -10.80 9.70 -3.32
CA TYR A 73 -10.28 10.23 -4.58
C TYR A 73 -11.42 10.62 -5.52
N ALA A 74 -12.39 9.73 -5.72
CA ALA A 74 -13.50 9.96 -6.64
C ALA A 74 -14.38 11.16 -6.23
N ASP A 75 -14.61 11.34 -4.93
CA ASP A 75 -15.46 12.40 -4.41
C ASP A 75 -14.77 13.78 -4.37
N ASN A 76 -13.44 13.80 -4.32
CA ASN A 76 -12.69 15.03 -4.09
C ASN A 76 -11.78 15.46 -5.25
N LEU A 77 -11.46 14.58 -6.19
CA LEU A 77 -10.63 14.89 -7.34
C LEU A 77 -11.47 14.88 -8.64
N PRO A 78 -11.17 15.75 -9.61
CA PRO A 78 -11.89 15.75 -10.88
C PRO A 78 -11.57 14.50 -11.71
N ASP A 79 -12.53 14.05 -12.48
CA ASP A 79 -12.40 13.03 -13.52
C ASP A 79 -11.84 11.67 -13.06
N VAL A 80 -11.91 11.35 -11.76
CA VAL A 80 -11.49 10.05 -11.27
C VAL A 80 -12.50 9.00 -11.71
N SER A 81 -12.04 8.03 -12.50
CA SER A 81 -12.85 6.91 -12.94
C SER A 81 -13.31 6.05 -11.77
N GLN A 82 -14.57 5.63 -11.77
CA GLN A 82 -15.08 4.64 -10.80
C GLN A 82 -14.34 3.29 -10.90
N SER A 83 -13.81 2.95 -12.08
CA SER A 83 -13.03 1.74 -12.30
C SER A 83 -11.53 2.06 -12.30
N ASN A 84 -10.78 1.44 -11.39
CA ASN A 84 -9.33 1.54 -11.36
C ASN A 84 -8.71 0.79 -12.55
N GLN A 85 -8.18 1.51 -13.54
CA GLN A 85 -7.52 0.97 -14.72
C GLN A 85 -6.18 0.27 -14.40
N PHE A 86 -5.61 0.58 -13.24
CA PHE A 86 -4.39 -0.03 -12.69
C PHE A 86 -4.67 -1.07 -11.60
N ASN A 87 -5.86 -1.71 -11.63
CA ASN A 87 -6.07 -2.88 -10.80
C ASN A 87 -5.26 -4.08 -11.34
N LYS A 88 -4.94 -5.03 -10.46
CA LYS A 88 -4.08 -6.18 -10.76
C LYS A 88 -4.50 -6.93 -12.02
N ASN A 89 -5.80 -7.20 -12.21
CA ASN A 89 -6.29 -7.94 -13.37
C ASN A 89 -6.13 -7.13 -14.67
N ALA A 90 -6.47 -5.85 -14.66
CA ALA A 90 -6.32 -4.99 -15.83
C ALA A 90 -4.85 -4.85 -16.23
N MET A 91 -3.95 -4.69 -15.26
CA MET A 91 -2.50 -4.65 -15.49
C MET A 91 -2.00 -5.98 -16.06
N MET A 92 -2.42 -7.11 -15.50
CA MET A 92 -1.99 -8.44 -15.95
C MET A 92 -2.29 -8.67 -17.43
N TRP A 93 -3.51 -8.38 -17.88
CA TRP A 93 -3.87 -8.56 -19.28
C TRP A 93 -3.12 -7.66 -20.25
N ARG A 94 -2.81 -6.42 -19.84
CA ARG A 94 -1.96 -5.51 -20.61
C ARG A 94 -0.51 -5.99 -20.65
N LEU A 95 0.03 -6.49 -19.54
CA LEU A 95 1.38 -7.03 -19.45
C LEU A 95 1.59 -8.26 -20.33
N ILE A 96 0.58 -9.15 -20.47
CA ILE A 96 0.62 -10.28 -21.40
C ILE A 96 0.85 -9.80 -22.85
N ARG A 97 0.30 -8.65 -23.23
CA ARG A 97 0.48 -8.05 -24.56
C ARG A 97 1.83 -7.31 -24.67
N LEU A 98 2.28 -6.66 -23.60
CA LEU A 98 3.47 -5.83 -23.61
C LEU A 98 4.76 -6.64 -23.52
N ILE A 99 4.86 -7.59 -22.60
CA ILE A 99 6.11 -8.31 -22.33
C ILE A 99 6.76 -8.87 -23.60
N PRO A 100 6.05 -9.58 -24.52
CA PRO A 100 6.67 -10.13 -25.73
C PRO A 100 7.32 -9.07 -26.63
N ALA A 101 6.74 -7.87 -26.69
CA ALA A 101 7.27 -6.79 -27.52
C ALA A 101 8.61 -6.23 -27.04
N TYR A 102 8.92 -6.38 -25.73
CA TYR A 102 10.11 -5.85 -25.09
C TYR A 102 11.23 -6.88 -24.85
N LEU A 103 10.95 -8.19 -25.05
CA LEU A 103 11.94 -9.26 -24.80
C LEU A 103 13.21 -9.16 -25.63
N HIS A 104 13.22 -8.45 -26.75
CA HIS A 104 14.41 -8.24 -27.58
C HIS A 104 15.42 -7.26 -26.95
N GLN A 105 14.99 -6.40 -26.01
CA GLN A 105 15.84 -5.41 -25.36
C GLN A 105 16.81 -6.05 -24.36
N PRO A 106 18.04 -5.52 -24.20
CA PRO A 106 19.06 -6.06 -23.30
C PRO A 106 18.58 -6.15 -21.84
N ASP A 107 17.89 -5.14 -21.35
CA ASP A 107 17.40 -5.07 -19.96
C ASP A 107 16.42 -6.18 -19.63
N PHE A 108 15.72 -6.73 -20.63
CA PHE A 108 14.75 -7.82 -20.48
C PHE A 108 15.36 -9.23 -20.50
N GLN A 109 16.70 -9.35 -20.48
CA GLN A 109 17.38 -10.65 -20.46
C GLN A 109 16.88 -11.59 -19.35
N PRO A 110 16.64 -11.15 -18.10
CA PRO A 110 16.14 -12.05 -17.04
C PRO A 110 14.76 -12.64 -17.39
N LEU A 111 13.86 -11.83 -17.95
CA LEU A 111 12.52 -12.28 -18.33
C LEU A 111 12.56 -13.24 -19.50
N ARG A 112 13.39 -12.95 -20.51
CA ARG A 112 13.63 -13.83 -21.66
C ARG A 112 14.19 -15.17 -21.21
N HIS A 113 15.17 -15.18 -20.33
CA HIS A 113 15.75 -16.39 -19.77
C HIS A 113 14.71 -17.22 -19.01
N TYR A 114 13.89 -16.57 -18.17
CA TYR A 114 12.80 -17.23 -17.45
C TYR A 114 11.80 -17.91 -18.40
N LEU A 115 11.41 -17.25 -19.49
CA LEU A 115 10.44 -17.79 -20.45
C LEU A 115 11.03 -18.95 -21.28
N ALA A 116 12.32 -18.88 -21.66
CA ALA A 116 12.98 -19.87 -22.51
C ALA A 116 13.20 -21.23 -21.85
N HIS A 117 13.41 -21.29 -20.52
CA HIS A 117 13.84 -22.49 -19.79
C HIS A 117 12.68 -23.19 -19.07
N SER A 118 11.84 -23.98 -19.76
CA SER A 118 10.80 -24.80 -19.11
C SER A 118 10.18 -25.89 -19.97
N ALA A 119 9.71 -26.93 -19.27
CA ALA A 119 8.84 -27.97 -19.78
C ALA A 119 7.37 -27.52 -20.00
N GLN A 120 6.98 -26.36 -19.47
CA GLN A 120 5.63 -25.77 -19.62
C GLN A 120 5.54 -24.92 -20.88
N SER A 121 4.30 -24.76 -21.42
CA SER A 121 4.08 -23.89 -22.57
C SER A 121 4.50 -22.45 -22.26
N GLU A 122 5.13 -21.79 -23.21
CA GLU A 122 5.57 -20.39 -23.11
C GLU A 122 4.42 -19.45 -22.74
N GLN A 123 3.24 -19.69 -23.27
CA GLN A 123 2.02 -18.92 -22.99
C GLN A 123 1.59 -19.02 -21.52
N PHE A 124 1.65 -20.21 -20.93
CA PHE A 124 1.31 -20.39 -19.53
C PHE A 124 2.30 -19.67 -18.59
N LYS A 125 3.58 -19.72 -18.93
CA LYS A 125 4.61 -18.98 -18.18
C LYS A 125 4.44 -17.47 -18.32
N LEU A 126 4.14 -16.99 -19.52
CA LEU A 126 3.87 -15.57 -19.76
C LEU A 126 2.69 -15.10 -18.90
N TYR A 127 1.62 -15.89 -18.82
CA TYR A 127 0.47 -15.61 -17.96
C TYR A 127 0.89 -15.52 -16.47
N GLN A 128 1.65 -16.50 -15.97
CA GLN A 128 2.14 -16.49 -14.59
C GLN A 128 3.06 -15.31 -14.31
N LEU A 129 3.98 -15.01 -15.22
CA LEU A 129 4.91 -13.89 -15.12
C LEU A 129 4.17 -12.55 -15.09
N ALA A 130 3.25 -12.33 -16.01
CA ALA A 130 2.44 -11.13 -16.06
C ALA A 130 1.61 -10.94 -14.80
N GLY A 131 1.05 -12.02 -14.24
CA GLY A 131 0.33 -11.99 -12.96
C GLY A 131 1.23 -11.60 -11.79
N LYS A 132 2.48 -12.08 -11.74
CA LYS A 132 3.46 -11.73 -10.71
C LYS A 132 3.94 -10.28 -10.84
N ILE A 133 4.18 -9.81 -12.05
CA ILE A 133 4.58 -8.41 -12.29
C ILE A 133 3.42 -7.46 -11.97
N ALA A 134 2.18 -7.82 -12.34
CA ALA A 134 1.01 -7.03 -11.98
C ALA A 134 0.82 -6.91 -10.46
N ASP A 135 1.04 -8.00 -9.72
CA ASP A 135 1.02 -8.02 -8.26
C ASP A 135 2.09 -7.12 -7.66
N LEU A 136 3.30 -7.17 -8.22
CA LEU A 136 4.42 -6.33 -7.81
C LEU A 136 4.15 -4.84 -8.04
N PHE A 137 3.62 -4.48 -9.21
CA PHE A 137 3.26 -3.10 -9.52
C PHE A 137 2.11 -2.59 -8.67
N ASP A 138 1.10 -3.43 -8.35
CA ASP A 138 0.04 -3.07 -7.41
C ASP A 138 0.60 -2.79 -6.01
N GLN A 139 1.58 -3.57 -5.56
CA GLN A 139 2.30 -3.31 -4.31
C GLN A 139 3.09 -2.00 -4.37
N TYR A 140 3.81 -1.71 -5.45
CA TYR A 140 4.57 -0.46 -5.59
C TYR A 140 3.65 0.77 -5.59
N LEU A 141 2.48 0.69 -6.19
CA LEU A 141 1.50 1.77 -6.15
C LEU A 141 1.06 2.18 -4.73
N VAL A 142 1.20 1.26 -3.77
CA VAL A 142 0.81 1.48 -2.36
C VAL A 142 2.01 1.70 -1.45
N TYR A 143 3.07 0.89 -1.62
CA TYR A 143 4.21 0.89 -0.68
C TYR A 143 5.42 1.67 -1.17
N ARG A 144 5.53 1.90 -2.48
CA ARG A 144 6.66 2.61 -3.12
C ARG A 144 6.17 3.58 -4.19
N PRO A 145 5.27 4.52 -3.84
CA PRO A 145 4.82 5.56 -4.77
C PRO A 145 5.98 6.44 -5.27
N ASP A 146 7.05 6.56 -4.47
CA ASP A 146 8.30 7.21 -4.82
C ASP A 146 8.98 6.57 -6.06
N TRP A 147 9.02 5.23 -6.16
CA TRP A 147 9.58 4.53 -7.31
C TRP A 147 8.72 4.70 -8.56
N ILE A 148 7.41 4.64 -8.40
CA ILE A 148 6.46 4.86 -9.51
C ILE A 148 6.68 6.27 -10.11
N SER A 149 6.74 7.30 -9.28
CA SER A 149 7.01 8.67 -9.74
C SER A 149 8.39 8.81 -10.39
N ALA A 150 9.44 8.19 -9.82
CA ALA A 150 10.77 8.21 -10.39
C ALA A 150 10.81 7.55 -11.79
N TRP A 151 10.13 6.42 -11.99
CA TRP A 151 10.05 5.79 -13.31
C TRP A 151 9.30 6.63 -14.33
N GLU A 152 8.22 7.30 -13.95
CA GLU A 152 7.46 8.18 -14.85
C GLU A 152 8.24 9.42 -15.26
N GLU A 153 9.09 9.92 -14.39
CA GLU A 153 9.96 11.06 -14.62
C GLU A 153 11.35 10.70 -15.18
N HIS A 154 11.56 9.42 -15.56
CA HIS A 154 12.85 8.91 -16.06
C HIS A 154 14.02 9.09 -15.07
N ARG A 155 13.75 9.03 -13.77
CA ARG A 155 14.75 9.15 -12.69
C ARG A 155 15.12 7.77 -12.08
N ASP A 156 15.22 6.73 -12.93
CA ASP A 156 15.50 5.35 -12.52
C ASP A 156 16.80 5.23 -11.68
N VAL A 157 17.79 6.09 -11.92
CA VAL A 157 19.07 6.13 -11.19
C VAL A 157 18.85 6.43 -9.69
N GLU A 158 17.90 7.28 -9.33
CA GLU A 158 17.63 7.62 -7.94
C GLU A 158 17.17 6.41 -7.12
N ILE A 159 16.40 5.51 -7.75
CA ILE A 159 15.96 4.27 -7.11
C ILE A 159 17.16 3.37 -6.80
N CYS A 160 18.11 3.24 -7.77
CA CYS A 160 19.33 2.49 -7.58
C CYS A 160 20.15 3.03 -6.41
N GLN A 161 20.41 4.35 -6.39
CA GLN A 161 21.14 5.03 -5.32
C GLN A 161 20.49 4.85 -3.95
N GLN A 162 19.15 4.94 -3.88
CA GLN A 162 18.41 4.72 -2.65
C GLN A 162 18.60 3.30 -2.13
N ILE A 163 18.54 2.29 -2.99
CA ILE A 163 18.74 0.89 -2.60
C ILE A 163 20.20 0.66 -2.19
N GLU A 164 21.18 1.19 -2.93
CA GLU A 164 22.60 1.09 -2.63
C GLU A 164 22.92 1.69 -1.24
N SER A 165 22.33 2.82 -0.90
CA SER A 165 22.51 3.46 0.40
C SER A 165 21.95 2.63 1.58
N GLN A 166 20.97 1.78 1.33
CA GLN A 166 20.35 0.91 2.33
C GLN A 166 21.03 -0.48 2.44
N LEU A 167 21.68 -0.89 1.36
CA LEU A 167 22.41 -2.16 1.32
C LEU A 167 23.85 -1.93 1.79
N SER A 168 24.15 -2.31 3.04
CA SER A 168 25.52 -2.35 3.58
C SER A 168 26.35 -3.50 2.98
N VAL A 169 26.22 -3.78 1.67
CA VAL A 169 26.82 -4.97 1.04
C VAL A 169 27.74 -4.54 -0.10
N ASP A 170 29.01 -4.78 0.11
CA ASP A 170 30.09 -4.70 -0.91
C ASP A 170 29.99 -5.89 -1.89
N ASN A 171 28.92 -5.90 -2.72
CA ASN A 171 28.67 -6.97 -3.68
C ASN A 171 28.23 -6.39 -5.04
N ASP A 172 29.20 -6.04 -5.87
CA ASP A 172 29.01 -5.50 -7.20
C ASP A 172 28.05 -6.31 -8.08
N ARG A 173 28.08 -7.65 -7.94
CA ARG A 173 27.20 -8.54 -8.70
C ARG A 173 25.74 -8.37 -8.30
N LEU A 174 25.46 -8.21 -7.00
CA LEU A 174 24.10 -7.97 -6.49
C LEU A 174 23.60 -6.60 -6.94
N LEU A 175 24.44 -5.58 -6.89
CA LEU A 175 24.10 -4.24 -7.35
C LEU A 175 23.78 -4.24 -8.84
N ALA A 176 24.58 -4.91 -9.68
CA ALA A 176 24.30 -5.03 -11.11
C ALA A 176 22.95 -5.73 -11.40
N GLN A 177 22.62 -6.79 -10.64
CA GLN A 177 21.32 -7.46 -10.76
C GLN A 177 20.15 -6.56 -10.34
N ILE A 178 20.32 -5.77 -9.27
CA ILE A 178 19.32 -4.81 -8.81
C ILE A 178 19.10 -3.74 -9.88
N GLN A 179 20.16 -3.15 -10.39
CA GLN A 179 20.08 -2.14 -11.44
C GLN A 179 19.37 -2.66 -12.70
N GLN A 180 19.72 -3.87 -13.14
CA GLN A 180 19.05 -4.52 -14.27
C GLN A 180 17.54 -4.75 -13.99
N ASN A 181 17.19 -5.18 -12.77
CA ASN A 181 15.79 -5.38 -12.39
C ASN A 181 15.00 -4.06 -12.34
N ILE A 182 15.60 -2.98 -11.88
CA ILE A 182 14.97 -1.66 -11.87
C ILE A 182 14.76 -1.15 -13.30
N ALA A 183 15.77 -1.32 -14.18
CA ALA A 183 15.72 -0.85 -15.55
C ALA A 183 14.54 -1.45 -16.33
N TRP A 184 14.42 -2.80 -16.40
CA TRP A 184 13.31 -3.41 -17.15
C TRP A 184 11.94 -3.11 -16.51
N GLN A 185 11.84 -2.99 -15.18
CA GLN A 185 10.59 -2.66 -14.51
C GLN A 185 10.15 -1.23 -14.86
N GLY A 186 11.07 -0.26 -14.84
CA GLY A 186 10.79 1.11 -15.24
C GLY A 186 10.34 1.24 -16.69
N VAL A 187 11.01 0.56 -17.61
CA VAL A 187 10.60 0.51 -19.03
C VAL A 187 9.20 -0.09 -19.18
N LEU A 188 8.94 -1.21 -18.50
CA LEU A 188 7.65 -1.91 -18.57
C LEU A 188 6.52 -1.10 -17.93
N TRP A 189 6.80 -0.41 -16.82
CA TRP A 189 5.85 0.49 -16.18
C TRP A 189 5.44 1.64 -17.12
N ARG A 190 6.41 2.35 -17.71
CA ARG A 190 6.15 3.43 -18.67
C ARG A 190 5.34 2.95 -19.89
N ALA A 191 5.67 1.76 -20.40
CA ALA A 191 4.91 1.14 -21.49
C ALA A 191 3.46 0.82 -21.09
N LEU A 192 3.25 0.32 -19.86
CA LEU A 192 1.93 0.04 -19.31
C LEU A 192 1.10 1.32 -19.18
N VAL A 193 1.69 2.39 -18.63
CA VAL A 193 1.06 3.71 -18.52
C VAL A 193 0.67 4.25 -19.89
N GLN A 194 1.56 4.16 -20.89
CA GLN A 194 1.26 4.60 -22.25
C GLN A 194 0.15 3.78 -22.90
N MET A 195 0.11 2.47 -22.67
CA MET A 195 -0.98 1.63 -23.16
C MET A 195 -2.31 2.00 -22.52
N VAL A 196 -2.36 2.29 -21.21
CA VAL A 196 -3.58 2.75 -20.55
C VAL A 196 -4.07 4.07 -21.14
N LYS A 197 -3.17 5.04 -21.37
CA LYS A 197 -3.52 6.32 -22.02
C LYS A 197 -4.14 6.08 -23.40
N THR A 198 -3.53 5.21 -24.19
CA THR A 198 -4.03 4.89 -25.53
C THR A 198 -5.38 4.19 -25.49
N ASP A 199 -5.56 3.21 -24.60
CA ASP A 199 -6.81 2.44 -24.47
C ASP A 199 -7.99 3.29 -23.97
N THR A 200 -7.72 4.28 -23.09
CA THR A 200 -8.75 5.11 -22.42
C THR A 200 -8.98 6.46 -23.10
N GLY A 201 -8.03 6.93 -23.90
CA GLY A 201 -8.03 8.28 -24.47
C GLY A 201 -7.81 9.39 -23.42
N LEU A 202 -7.39 9.04 -22.18
CA LEU A 202 -7.12 9.97 -21.11
C LEU A 202 -5.65 10.37 -21.07
N ASP A 203 -5.37 11.66 -21.09
CA ASP A 203 -4.01 12.18 -20.97
C ASP A 203 -3.44 12.04 -19.55
N LEU A 204 -4.31 12.09 -18.54
CA LEU A 204 -3.94 11.99 -17.13
C LEU A 204 -3.97 10.54 -16.65
N VAL A 205 -2.86 10.14 -16.04
CA VAL A 205 -2.72 8.81 -15.45
C VAL A 205 -3.35 8.78 -14.08
N GLN A 206 -4.44 8.03 -13.92
CA GLN A 206 -5.19 7.93 -12.68
C GLN A 206 -4.84 6.67 -11.89
N HIS A 207 -3.56 6.45 -11.60
CA HIS A 207 -3.15 5.40 -10.68
C HIS A 207 -3.06 5.92 -9.23
N ARG A 208 -3.11 4.99 -8.27
CA ARG A 208 -3.17 5.30 -6.84
C ARG A 208 -2.08 6.26 -6.35
N ALA A 209 -0.84 6.09 -6.79
CA ALA A 209 0.28 6.94 -6.34
C ALA A 209 0.10 8.41 -6.80
N HIS A 210 -0.39 8.62 -8.03
CA HIS A 210 -0.67 9.97 -8.52
C HIS A 210 -1.86 10.61 -7.80
N LEU A 211 -2.98 9.86 -7.66
CA LEU A 211 -4.17 10.33 -6.96
C LEU A 211 -3.90 10.64 -5.48
N HIS A 212 -3.03 9.83 -4.84
CA HIS A 212 -2.58 10.06 -3.47
C HIS A 212 -1.91 11.43 -3.32
N ARG A 213 -0.95 11.75 -4.19
CA ARG A 213 -0.26 13.03 -4.18
C ARG A 213 -1.24 14.19 -4.40
N LEU A 214 -2.10 14.10 -5.42
CA LEU A 214 -3.09 15.13 -5.70
C LEU A 214 -4.08 15.36 -4.54
N LEU A 215 -4.51 14.28 -3.88
CA LEU A 215 -5.40 14.40 -2.73
C LEU A 215 -4.69 15.10 -1.56
N LEU A 216 -3.45 14.74 -1.24
CA LEU A 216 -2.69 15.40 -0.18
C LEU A 216 -2.46 16.87 -0.47
N GLU A 217 -2.08 17.25 -1.69
CA GLU A 217 -1.95 18.65 -2.12
C GLU A 217 -3.25 19.40 -1.91
N LYS A 218 -4.39 18.85 -2.35
CA LYS A 218 -5.70 19.45 -2.16
C LYS A 218 -6.13 19.58 -0.70
N LEU A 219 -5.79 18.58 0.13
CA LEU A 219 -6.08 18.61 1.57
C LEU A 219 -5.27 19.69 2.31
N HIS A 220 -4.07 20.01 1.82
CA HIS A 220 -3.27 21.11 2.38
C HIS A 220 -3.81 22.48 2.01
N GLU A 221 -4.41 22.63 0.83
CA GLU A 221 -4.90 23.92 0.34
C GLU A 221 -6.33 24.23 0.81
N ASN A 222 -7.23 23.24 0.81
CA ASN A 222 -8.66 23.45 1.03
C ASN A 222 -9.30 22.26 1.76
N ARG A 223 -10.39 22.57 2.50
CA ARG A 223 -11.24 21.53 3.05
C ARG A 223 -11.87 20.69 1.93
N PRO A 224 -11.80 19.36 1.99
CA PRO A 224 -12.48 18.48 1.04
C PRO A 224 -14.00 18.68 1.10
N LEU A 225 -14.65 18.53 -0.06
CA LEU A 225 -16.10 18.72 -0.16
C LEU A 225 -16.87 17.56 0.51
N PHE A 226 -16.32 16.35 0.45
CA PHE A 226 -16.96 15.12 0.91
C PHE A 226 -16.08 14.38 1.93
N LEU A 227 -16.28 14.72 3.21
CA LEU A 227 -15.71 13.97 4.33
C LEU A 227 -16.81 13.61 5.33
N PRO A 228 -16.73 12.43 5.98
CA PRO A 228 -17.58 12.11 7.11
C PRO A 228 -17.28 13.04 8.29
N GLU A 229 -18.22 13.20 9.21
CA GLU A 229 -17.96 13.93 10.47
C GLU A 229 -16.90 13.23 11.30
N ARG A 230 -16.92 11.89 11.28
CA ARG A 230 -15.89 11.04 11.93
C ARG A 230 -15.68 9.74 11.18
N LEU A 231 -14.55 9.13 11.45
CA LEU A 231 -14.09 7.88 10.85
C LEU A 231 -13.52 6.97 11.93
N PHE A 232 -14.00 5.74 11.99
CA PHE A 232 -13.42 4.70 12.82
C PHE A 232 -12.59 3.74 11.97
N ILE A 233 -11.42 3.33 12.49
CA ILE A 233 -10.55 2.30 11.88
C ILE A 233 -10.41 1.21 12.91
N PHE A 234 -10.97 0.01 12.64
CA PHE A 234 -11.13 -1.03 13.64
C PHE A 234 -10.59 -2.38 13.19
N GLY A 235 -9.80 -3.03 14.05
CA GLY A 235 -9.33 -4.40 13.85
C GLY A 235 -8.39 -4.57 12.65
N ILE A 236 -7.63 -3.54 12.29
CA ILE A 236 -6.66 -3.57 11.20
C ILE A 236 -5.26 -3.61 11.79
N PRO A 237 -4.52 -4.73 11.65
CA PRO A 237 -3.23 -4.92 12.30
C PRO A 237 -2.09 -4.12 11.64
N ALA A 238 -2.21 -3.80 10.36
CA ALA A 238 -1.21 -3.03 9.62
C ALA A 238 -1.87 -2.19 8.54
N LEU A 239 -1.44 -0.94 8.44
CA LEU A 239 -1.86 0.00 7.41
C LEU A 239 -0.63 0.46 6.61
N PRO A 240 -0.71 0.56 5.28
CA PRO A 240 0.31 1.20 4.48
C PRO A 240 0.55 2.64 4.93
N LYS A 241 1.81 3.11 4.85
CA LYS A 241 2.18 4.48 5.21
C LYS A 241 1.33 5.51 4.44
N ALA A 242 1.11 5.29 3.16
CA ALA A 242 0.28 6.16 2.33
C ALA A 242 -1.16 6.32 2.86
N TYR A 243 -1.74 5.27 3.45
CA TYR A 243 -3.07 5.37 4.05
C TYR A 243 -3.06 6.17 5.35
N LEU A 244 -2.03 5.97 6.18
CA LEU A 244 -1.85 6.75 7.40
C LEU A 244 -1.66 8.25 7.10
N GLU A 245 -0.93 8.60 6.05
CA GLU A 245 -0.76 9.98 5.59
C GLU A 245 -2.10 10.63 5.23
N ILE A 246 -2.97 9.91 4.49
CA ILE A 246 -4.33 10.39 4.19
C ILE A 246 -5.15 10.55 5.47
N PHE A 247 -5.18 9.54 6.35
CA PHE A 247 -5.96 9.62 7.58
C PHE A 247 -5.48 10.75 8.49
N GLN A 248 -4.18 10.99 8.56
CA GLN A 248 -3.61 12.12 9.27
C GLN A 248 -4.01 13.46 8.62
N ALA A 249 -3.98 13.57 7.31
CA ALA A 249 -4.36 14.78 6.59
C ALA A 249 -5.86 15.09 6.78
N ILE A 250 -6.76 14.11 6.62
CA ILE A 250 -8.20 14.32 6.82
C ILE A 250 -8.57 14.57 8.28
N SER A 251 -7.74 14.16 9.25
CA SER A 251 -7.99 14.40 10.68
C SER A 251 -7.98 15.88 11.08
N GLN A 252 -7.52 16.76 10.21
CA GLN A 252 -7.66 18.20 10.38
C GLN A 252 -9.12 18.67 10.18
N TYR A 253 -9.94 17.89 9.50
CA TYR A 253 -11.30 18.23 9.07
C TYR A 253 -12.39 17.33 9.66
N CYS A 254 -12.05 16.11 10.08
CA CYS A 254 -12.95 15.17 10.73
C CYS A 254 -12.26 14.44 11.89
N ASP A 255 -13.04 13.80 12.77
CA ASP A 255 -12.46 13.01 13.85
C ASP A 255 -12.11 11.60 13.34
N VAL A 256 -10.84 11.21 13.48
CA VAL A 256 -10.34 9.89 13.10
C VAL A 256 -9.96 9.11 14.36
N HIS A 257 -10.62 7.97 14.56
CA HIS A 257 -10.42 7.08 15.71
C HIS A 257 -9.79 5.77 15.23
N LEU A 258 -8.53 5.53 15.55
CA LEU A 258 -7.81 4.31 15.21
C LEU A 258 -7.78 3.37 16.42
N PHE A 259 -8.43 2.22 16.32
CA PHE A 259 -8.38 1.14 17.31
C PHE A 259 -7.28 0.15 16.92
N PHE A 260 -6.13 0.32 17.56
CA PHE A 260 -4.96 -0.50 17.29
C PHE A 260 -4.91 -1.70 18.24
N ASN A 261 -5.08 -2.89 17.69
CA ASN A 261 -4.92 -4.13 18.45
C ASN A 261 -3.42 -4.39 18.67
N ASN A 262 -2.94 -4.08 19.86
CA ASN A 262 -1.56 -4.35 20.27
C ASN A 262 -1.53 -5.66 21.09
N PRO A 263 -1.08 -6.79 20.53
CA PRO A 263 -1.08 -8.07 21.23
C PRO A 263 -0.01 -8.18 22.33
N CYS A 264 0.87 -7.18 22.46
CA CYS A 264 1.95 -7.15 23.42
C CYS A 264 1.77 -5.97 24.40
N GLU A 265 1.95 -6.20 25.71
CA GLU A 265 1.97 -5.17 26.74
C GLU A 265 3.28 -4.36 26.74
N GLU A 266 4.36 -5.00 26.26
CA GLU A 266 5.68 -4.38 26.15
C GLU A 266 5.79 -3.46 24.92
N TYR A 267 6.72 -2.55 24.95
CA TYR A 267 6.99 -1.67 23.80
C TYR A 267 7.61 -2.45 22.64
N TRP A 268 6.92 -2.50 21.51
CA TRP A 268 7.34 -3.28 20.33
C TRP A 268 8.71 -2.91 19.78
N GLY A 269 9.11 -1.64 19.92
CA GLY A 269 10.40 -1.16 19.45
C GLY A 269 11.59 -1.81 20.14
N ASP A 270 11.39 -2.33 21.36
CA ASP A 270 12.43 -3.00 22.15
C ASP A 270 12.43 -4.52 21.96
N ILE A 271 11.42 -5.07 21.26
CA ILE A 271 11.31 -6.50 20.97
C ILE A 271 12.18 -6.83 19.78
N VAL A 272 13.30 -7.50 20.03
CA VAL A 272 14.23 -7.95 18.99
C VAL A 272 14.26 -9.47 18.97
N ASP A 273 14.11 -10.05 17.77
CA ASP A 273 14.23 -11.50 17.57
C ASP A 273 15.59 -12.00 18.09
N PRO A 274 15.65 -12.98 19.02
CA PRO A 274 16.90 -13.53 19.52
C PRO A 274 17.87 -13.97 18.42
N THR A 275 17.36 -14.54 17.34
CA THR A 275 18.18 -14.98 16.18
C THR A 275 18.80 -13.80 15.43
N PHE A 276 18.13 -12.65 15.42
CA PHE A 276 18.68 -11.41 14.87
C PHE A 276 19.78 -10.85 15.76
N VAL A 277 19.60 -10.86 17.08
CA VAL A 277 20.63 -10.42 18.07
C VAL A 277 21.87 -11.30 17.96
N GLU A 278 21.72 -12.61 17.87
CA GLU A 278 22.82 -13.55 17.67
C GLU A 278 23.58 -13.29 16.37
N LYS A 279 22.86 -13.06 15.26
CA LYS A 279 23.47 -12.70 13.96
C LYS A 279 24.23 -11.38 14.05
N LEU A 280 23.69 -10.39 14.74
CA LEU A 280 24.34 -9.10 14.94
C LEU A 280 25.61 -9.24 15.80
N ALA A 281 25.56 -10.04 16.85
CA ALA A 281 26.71 -10.34 17.71
C ALA A 281 27.81 -11.08 16.95
N LEU A 282 27.45 -12.04 16.09
CA LEU A 282 28.40 -12.75 15.23
C LEU A 282 29.05 -11.79 14.22
N ARG A 283 28.28 -10.91 13.56
CA ARG A 283 28.81 -9.88 12.64
C ARG A 283 29.79 -8.95 13.36
N ARG A 284 29.42 -8.42 14.52
CA ARG A 284 30.32 -7.57 15.32
C ARG A 284 31.61 -8.27 15.70
N ARG A 285 31.56 -9.56 16.07
CA ARG A 285 32.77 -10.35 16.37
C ARG A 285 33.66 -10.52 15.13
N THR A 286 33.07 -10.72 13.97
CA THR A 286 33.79 -10.84 12.70
C THR A 286 34.45 -9.51 12.32
N ASP A 287 33.75 -8.40 12.49
CA ASP A 287 34.27 -7.05 12.20
C ASP A 287 35.42 -6.67 13.15
N TYR A 288 35.33 -7.00 14.45
CA TYR A 288 36.42 -6.81 15.41
C TYR A 288 37.65 -7.65 15.05
N ARG A 289 37.47 -8.89 14.58
CA ARG A 289 38.54 -9.75 14.17
C ARG A 289 39.27 -9.24 12.92
N ASN A 290 38.47 -8.78 11.93
CA ASN A 290 39.01 -8.18 10.70
C ASN A 290 39.73 -6.84 10.93
N GLN A 291 39.36 -6.08 11.97
CA GLN A 291 40.07 -4.85 12.34
C GLN A 291 41.37 -5.10 13.07
N GLN A 292 41.54 -6.25 13.77
CA GLN A 292 42.78 -6.62 14.44
C GLN A 292 43.78 -7.31 13.50
N GLU A 293 43.33 -7.81 12.35
CA GLU A 293 44.19 -8.49 11.36
C GLU A 293 44.66 -7.55 10.22
N LYS A 294 44.39 -6.23 10.31
CA LYS A 294 45.03 -5.25 9.40
C LYS A 294 46.39 -4.83 9.99
N PRO A 295 47.50 -5.08 9.25
CA PRO A 295 48.86 -4.76 9.67
C PRO A 295 49.09 -3.24 9.81
#